data_03c7e0a4f6818ab11c8e88c0dde8dadb
#
_entry.id   03c7e0a4f6818ab11c8e88c0dde8dadb
#
_cell.length_a   1.000
_cell.length_b   1.000
_cell.length_c   1.000
_cell.angle_alpha   90.00
_cell.angle_beta   90.00
_cell.angle_gamma   90.00
#
_symmetry.space_group_name_H-M   'P 1'
#
loop_
_entity.id
_entity.type
_entity.pdbx_description
1 polymer ?
#
loop_
_entity_poly.entity_id
_entity_poly.type
_entity_poly.pdbx_seq_one_letter_code
_entity_poly.pdbx_strand_id
1 'polypeptide(L)'
;HAPQDVEKELDAIHDRMHRPLDRLHGLPEVKTDIPGIVLRYREADGEYYVYVVDVRRDRVAGYTVFNRLIEVGRRADPYVRAPHSKYAAAYQGMGLATAVYRWGLDAGLCIFSGARQSTGAHRLWMGLARHYELGHADVRRKQLRYLGAAVRPDVLEDLHTRMFLLGRGWTLADYMRATGMALAEGAVSQQDLGKSP
;
A
#
# COMPACT_ATOMS: atom_id res chain seq x y z
N HIS A 1 14.28 6.19 11.63
CA HIS A 1 15.61 5.95 11.02
C HIS A 1 16.24 7.29 10.67
N ALA A 2 17.54 7.44 10.97
CA ALA A 2 18.27 8.65 10.57
C ALA A 2 18.35 8.74 9.04
N PRO A 3 18.27 9.96 8.43
CA PRO A 3 18.38 10.13 6.98
C PRO A 3 19.61 9.46 6.37
N GLN A 4 20.73 9.47 7.08
CA GLN A 4 21.97 8.83 6.66
C GLN A 4 21.90 7.29 6.56
N ASP A 5 21.07 6.67 7.42
CA ASP A 5 20.87 5.21 7.39
C ASP A 5 20.03 4.80 6.17
N VAL A 6 19.05 5.60 5.81
CA VAL A 6 18.24 5.39 4.60
C VAL A 6 19.12 5.51 3.35
N GLU A 7 19.95 6.53 3.25
CA GLU A 7 20.89 6.70 2.12
C GLU A 7 21.82 5.50 1.96
N LYS A 8 22.42 5.01 3.04
CA LYS A 8 23.28 3.81 3.01
C LYS A 8 22.54 2.57 2.56
N GLU A 9 21.31 2.39 3.01
CA GLU A 9 20.46 1.27 2.59
C GLU A 9 20.15 1.33 1.09
N LEU A 10 19.81 2.52 0.59
CA LEU A 10 19.52 2.70 -0.84
C LEU A 10 20.75 2.52 -1.71
N ASP A 11 21.93 2.97 -1.26
CA ASP A 11 23.19 2.73 -1.95
C ASP A 11 23.53 1.23 -1.99
N ALA A 12 23.29 0.50 -0.92
CA ALA A 12 23.50 -0.94 -0.89
C ALA A 12 22.55 -1.67 -1.85
N ILE A 13 21.30 -1.25 -1.96
CA ILE A 13 20.33 -1.77 -2.94
C ILE A 13 20.81 -1.49 -4.37
N HIS A 14 21.25 -0.28 -4.64
CA HIS A 14 21.80 0.12 -5.94
C HIS A 14 22.99 -0.76 -6.35
N ASP A 15 23.94 -0.97 -5.43
CA ASP A 15 25.08 -1.84 -5.67
C ASP A 15 24.67 -3.27 -6.00
N ARG A 16 23.70 -3.82 -5.30
CA ARG A 16 23.16 -5.16 -5.57
C ARG A 16 22.50 -5.26 -6.94
N MET A 17 21.82 -4.23 -7.39
CA MET A 17 21.20 -4.19 -8.73
C MET A 17 22.25 -4.28 -9.84
N HIS A 18 23.47 -3.85 -9.58
CA HIS A 18 24.60 -3.88 -10.54
C HIS A 18 25.45 -5.14 -10.44
N ARG A 19 25.19 -6.03 -9.48
CA ARG A 19 25.91 -7.30 -9.33
C ARG A 19 25.24 -8.41 -10.15
N PRO A 20 25.89 -8.98 -11.18
CA PRO A 20 25.40 -10.19 -11.81
C PRO A 20 25.17 -11.29 -10.78
N LEU A 21 24.11 -12.08 -10.95
CA LEU A 21 23.67 -13.16 -10.05
C LEU A 21 23.04 -12.72 -8.73
N ASP A 22 23.00 -11.44 -8.39
CA ASP A 22 22.19 -10.94 -7.28
C ASP A 22 20.69 -10.98 -7.65
N ARG A 23 19.84 -11.26 -6.67
CA ARG A 23 18.38 -11.30 -6.86
C ARG A 23 17.81 -9.96 -7.33
N LEU A 24 18.50 -8.87 -7.09
CA LEU A 24 18.09 -7.53 -7.52
C LEU A 24 18.61 -7.15 -8.91
N HIS A 25 19.43 -8.02 -9.54
CA HIS A 25 19.92 -7.78 -10.88
C HIS A 25 18.90 -8.16 -11.95
N GLY A 26 18.74 -7.31 -12.96
CA GLY A 26 17.88 -7.62 -14.11
C GLY A 26 16.38 -7.68 -13.79
N LEU A 27 15.90 -6.96 -12.79
CA LEU A 27 14.48 -6.93 -12.44
C LEU A 27 13.62 -6.35 -13.58
N PRO A 28 12.36 -6.78 -13.69
CA PRO A 28 11.39 -6.14 -14.56
C PRO A 28 11.28 -4.65 -14.26
N GLU A 29 11.13 -3.85 -15.31
CA GLU A 29 11.09 -2.40 -15.24
C GLU A 29 9.78 -1.86 -15.80
N VAL A 30 9.21 -0.87 -15.12
CA VAL A 30 8.01 -0.15 -15.52
C VAL A 30 8.33 1.34 -15.60
N LYS A 31 7.95 1.97 -16.70
CA LYS A 31 8.06 3.42 -16.86
C LYS A 31 6.99 4.12 -16.02
N THR A 32 7.32 5.32 -15.53
CA THR A 32 6.36 6.20 -14.85
C THR A 32 6.13 7.49 -15.66
N ASP A 33 5.11 8.25 -15.28
CA ASP A 33 4.87 9.58 -15.84
C ASP A 33 5.84 10.65 -15.29
N ILE A 34 6.66 10.28 -14.30
CA ILE A 34 7.67 11.18 -13.74
C ILE A 34 8.95 11.05 -14.56
N PRO A 35 9.42 12.13 -15.21
CA PRO A 35 10.60 12.05 -16.09
C PRO A 35 11.83 11.51 -15.36
N GLY A 36 12.50 10.53 -15.99
CA GLY A 36 13.70 9.92 -15.45
C GLY A 36 13.48 8.91 -14.32
N ILE A 37 12.23 8.65 -13.94
CA ILE A 37 11.89 7.71 -12.87
C ILE A 37 11.28 6.45 -13.47
N VAL A 38 11.83 5.31 -13.08
CA VAL A 38 11.31 3.98 -13.41
C VAL A 38 11.10 3.17 -12.13
N LEU A 39 10.22 2.18 -12.20
CA LEU A 39 10.02 1.20 -11.13
C LEU A 39 10.65 -0.11 -11.54
N ARG A 40 11.39 -0.73 -10.62
CA ARG A 40 11.86 -2.11 -10.75
C ARG A 40 11.25 -2.92 -9.62
N TYR A 41 10.74 -4.10 -9.90
CA TYR A 41 9.99 -4.84 -8.91
C TYR A 41 10.31 -6.34 -8.93
N ARG A 42 10.03 -6.97 -7.80
CA ARG A 42 10.07 -8.42 -7.64
C ARG A 42 9.02 -8.88 -6.63
N GLU A 43 8.61 -10.12 -6.76
CA GLU A 43 7.80 -10.81 -5.77
C GLU A 43 8.66 -11.82 -5.01
N ALA A 44 8.46 -11.89 -3.70
CA ALA A 44 9.05 -12.91 -2.84
C ALA A 44 8.09 -13.22 -1.69
N ASP A 45 7.75 -14.50 -1.52
CA ASP A 45 6.86 -14.99 -0.45
C ASP A 45 5.52 -14.25 -0.37
N GLY A 46 4.96 -13.88 -1.52
CA GLY A 46 3.71 -13.12 -1.63
C GLY A 46 3.83 -11.64 -1.33
N GLU A 47 5.02 -11.13 -1.05
CA GLU A 47 5.28 -9.71 -0.87
C GLU A 47 5.86 -9.10 -2.15
N TYR A 48 5.53 -7.83 -2.41
CA TYR A 48 5.98 -7.12 -3.60
C TYR A 48 6.96 -6.03 -3.20
N TYR A 49 8.17 -6.10 -3.76
CA TYR A 49 9.23 -5.13 -3.54
C TYR A 49 9.33 -4.24 -4.77
N VAL A 50 9.10 -2.95 -4.60
CA VAL A 50 9.12 -1.97 -5.68
C VAL A 50 10.18 -0.93 -5.40
N TYR A 51 11.21 -0.91 -6.25
CA TYR A 51 12.32 0.02 -6.16
C TYR A 51 12.11 1.16 -7.15
N VAL A 52 12.26 2.38 -6.66
CA VAL A 52 12.14 3.59 -7.48
C VAL A 52 13.53 4.03 -7.88
N VAL A 53 13.81 4.02 -9.17
CA VAL A 53 15.13 4.31 -9.71
C VAL A 53 15.12 5.61 -10.51
N ASP A 54 16.01 6.52 -10.15
CA ASP A 54 16.34 7.70 -10.95
C ASP A 54 17.42 7.31 -11.98
N VAL A 55 16.99 7.08 -13.21
CA VAL A 55 17.90 6.62 -14.27
C VAL A 55 18.87 7.72 -14.74
N ARG A 56 18.50 8.99 -14.56
CA ARG A 56 19.35 10.12 -14.95
C ARG A 56 20.55 10.29 -14.02
N ARG A 57 20.33 10.03 -12.73
CA ARG A 57 21.38 10.11 -11.70
C ARG A 57 21.97 8.75 -11.35
N ASP A 58 21.44 7.68 -11.94
CA ASP A 58 21.82 6.30 -11.63
C ASP A 58 21.79 6.03 -10.12
N ARG A 59 20.62 6.26 -9.51
CA ARG A 59 20.42 6.10 -8.07
C ARG A 59 19.08 5.45 -7.77
N VAL A 60 19.03 4.73 -6.66
CA VAL A 60 17.78 4.29 -6.06
C VAL A 60 17.24 5.42 -5.18
N ALA A 61 16.10 5.98 -5.57
CA ALA A 61 15.46 7.08 -4.86
C ALA A 61 14.74 6.63 -3.59
N GLY A 62 14.27 5.40 -3.59
CA GLY A 62 13.53 4.81 -2.49
C GLY A 62 12.90 3.49 -2.89
N TYR A 63 12.11 2.93 -1.99
CA TYR A 63 11.34 1.72 -2.26
C TYR A 63 10.07 1.66 -1.45
N THR A 64 9.14 0.85 -1.92
CA THR A 64 7.95 0.42 -1.18
C THR A 64 7.90 -1.10 -1.18
N VAL A 65 7.66 -1.69 -0.02
CA VAL A 65 7.33 -3.10 0.10
C VAL A 65 5.85 -3.22 0.44
N PHE A 66 5.12 -3.94 -0.39
CA PHE A 66 3.74 -4.33 -0.09
C PHE A 66 3.78 -5.62 0.72
N ASN A 67 3.86 -5.46 2.03
CA ASN A 67 4.02 -6.58 2.97
C ASN A 67 2.71 -7.34 3.16
N ARG A 68 2.83 -8.61 3.52
CA ARG A 68 1.72 -9.35 4.09
C ARG A 68 1.36 -8.75 5.45
N LEU A 69 0.08 -8.72 5.77
CA LEU A 69 -0.41 -8.22 7.06
C LEU A 69 -0.64 -9.41 7.99
N ILE A 70 0.19 -9.53 9.02
CA ILE A 70 0.15 -10.67 9.95
C ILE A 70 -1.10 -10.70 10.85
N GLU A 71 -1.79 -9.57 10.99
CA GLU A 71 -3.01 -9.43 11.79
C GLU A 71 -4.24 -10.06 11.15
N VAL A 72 -4.18 -10.42 9.85
CA VAL A 72 -5.30 -11.08 9.16
C VAL A 72 -5.14 -12.61 9.16
N GLY A 73 -6.26 -13.31 9.01
CA GLY A 73 -6.27 -14.76 8.91
C GLY A 73 -5.91 -15.26 7.50
N ARG A 74 -5.76 -16.58 7.36
CA ARG A 74 -5.33 -17.24 6.11
C ARG A 74 -6.22 -16.93 4.91
N ARG A 75 -7.52 -16.79 5.12
CA ARG A 75 -8.47 -16.50 4.04
C ARG A 75 -8.24 -15.12 3.44
N ALA A 76 -7.98 -14.12 4.28
CA ALA A 76 -7.77 -12.76 3.86
C ALA A 76 -6.34 -12.49 3.35
N ASP A 77 -5.34 -13.21 3.86
CA ASP A 77 -3.92 -12.97 3.60
C ASP A 77 -3.56 -12.80 2.11
N PRO A 78 -4.07 -13.60 1.15
CA PRO A 78 -3.75 -13.40 -0.27
C PRO A 78 -4.23 -12.06 -0.86
N TYR A 79 -5.19 -11.41 -0.20
CA TYR A 79 -5.89 -10.22 -0.72
C TYR A 79 -5.56 -8.94 0.05
N VAL A 80 -4.68 -9.00 1.04
CA VAL A 80 -4.35 -7.88 1.92
C VAL A 80 -2.86 -7.63 1.88
N ARG A 81 -2.47 -6.39 1.53
CA ARG A 81 -1.07 -5.95 1.57
C ARG A 81 -0.96 -4.63 2.32
N ALA A 82 0.09 -4.50 3.12
CA ALA A 82 0.37 -3.30 3.90
C ALA A 82 1.66 -2.66 3.38
N PRO A 83 1.59 -1.49 2.74
CA PRO A 83 2.78 -0.86 2.19
C PRO A 83 3.65 -0.24 3.28
N HIS A 84 4.95 -0.43 3.16
CA HIS A 84 5.99 0.26 3.92
C HIS A 84 6.99 0.89 2.96
N SER A 85 7.28 2.16 3.14
CA SER A 85 8.09 2.96 2.22
C SER A 85 9.26 3.62 2.91
N LYS A 86 10.40 3.67 2.21
CA LYS A 86 11.57 4.48 2.57
C LYS A 86 12.06 5.22 1.34
N TYR A 87 12.20 6.53 1.45
CA TYR A 87 12.71 7.39 0.39
C TYR A 87 13.79 8.30 0.93
N ALA A 88 14.85 8.51 0.13
CA ALA A 88 15.88 9.48 0.43
C ALA A 88 15.28 10.89 0.54
N ALA A 89 15.82 11.71 1.43
CA ALA A 89 15.30 13.05 1.70
C ALA A 89 15.22 13.92 0.43
N ALA A 90 16.19 13.79 -0.47
CA ALA A 90 16.22 14.53 -1.73
C ALA A 90 15.07 14.18 -2.69
N TYR A 91 14.41 13.04 -2.49
CA TYR A 91 13.32 12.55 -3.34
C TYR A 91 11.95 12.63 -2.68
N GLN A 92 11.86 13.11 -1.46
CA GLN A 92 10.58 13.30 -0.77
C GLN A 92 9.81 14.48 -1.38
N GLY A 93 8.48 14.38 -1.36
CA GLY A 93 7.61 15.43 -1.91
C GLY A 93 7.49 15.44 -3.44
N MET A 94 8.05 14.48 -4.14
CA MET A 94 7.98 14.35 -5.60
C MET A 94 6.85 13.47 -6.12
N GLY A 95 6.03 12.92 -5.23
CA GLY A 95 4.94 12.01 -5.61
C GLY A 95 5.38 10.58 -5.95
N LEU A 96 6.59 10.17 -5.56
CA LEU A 96 7.12 8.85 -5.89
C LEU A 96 6.37 7.72 -5.19
N ALA A 97 6.11 7.85 -3.89
CA ALA A 97 5.33 6.87 -3.14
C ALA A 97 3.90 6.74 -3.70
N THR A 98 3.28 7.87 -4.06
CA THR A 98 1.96 7.89 -4.71
C THR A 98 1.99 7.11 -6.03
N ALA A 99 3.00 7.30 -6.86
CA ALA A 99 3.15 6.58 -8.12
C ALA A 99 3.26 5.06 -7.91
N VAL A 100 4.01 4.62 -6.90
CA VAL A 100 4.14 3.20 -6.55
C VAL A 100 2.83 2.63 -6.04
N TYR A 101 2.14 3.33 -5.15
CA TYR A 101 0.84 2.88 -4.62
C TYR A 101 -0.20 2.75 -5.74
N ARG A 102 -0.26 3.73 -6.64
CA ARG A 102 -1.14 3.67 -7.83
C ARG A 102 -0.80 2.49 -8.73
N TRP A 103 0.48 2.23 -8.96
CA TRP A 103 0.91 1.07 -9.73
C TRP A 103 0.38 -0.23 -9.09
N GLY A 104 0.51 -0.40 -7.78
CA GLY A 104 -0.02 -1.57 -7.07
C GLY A 104 -1.53 -1.67 -7.14
N LEU A 105 -2.24 -0.58 -6.85
CA LEU A 105 -3.71 -0.51 -6.92
C LEU A 105 -4.23 -0.77 -8.34
N ASP A 106 -3.59 -0.22 -9.35
CA ASP A 106 -3.95 -0.44 -10.75
C ASP A 106 -3.69 -1.88 -11.22
N ALA A 107 -2.72 -2.56 -10.59
CA ALA A 107 -2.47 -3.98 -10.80
C ALA A 107 -3.44 -4.89 -10.02
N GLY A 108 -4.34 -4.32 -9.22
CA GLY A 108 -5.36 -5.07 -8.47
C GLY A 108 -5.01 -5.35 -7.01
N LEU A 109 -3.89 -4.84 -6.50
CA LEU A 109 -3.57 -4.97 -5.07
C LEU A 109 -4.55 -4.14 -4.24
N CYS A 110 -5.03 -4.71 -3.14
CA CYS A 110 -5.77 -3.99 -2.12
C CYS A 110 -4.84 -3.73 -0.95
N ILE A 111 -4.77 -2.49 -0.50
CA ILE A 111 -3.77 -2.07 0.49
C ILE A 111 -4.42 -1.58 1.78
N PHE A 112 -3.80 -1.95 2.89
CA PHE A 112 -4.21 -1.57 4.25
C PHE A 112 -3.19 -0.63 4.86
N SER A 113 -3.66 0.36 5.59
CA SER A 113 -2.80 1.28 6.35
C SER A 113 -2.22 0.61 7.58
N GLY A 114 -1.15 1.20 8.13
CA GLY A 114 -0.68 0.90 9.48
C GLY A 114 -1.64 1.39 10.55
N ALA A 115 -1.40 0.97 11.80
CA ALA A 115 -2.19 1.40 12.96
C ALA A 115 -2.06 2.90 13.23
N ARG A 116 -0.88 3.45 12.96
CA ARG A 116 -0.60 4.87 13.12
C ARG A 116 0.03 5.39 11.84
N GLN A 117 -0.55 6.45 11.30
CA GLN A 117 -0.04 7.11 10.11
C GLN A 117 0.61 8.44 10.50
N SER A 118 1.74 8.75 9.85
CA SER A 118 2.25 10.12 9.83
C SER A 118 1.29 11.04 9.07
N THR A 119 1.41 12.35 9.29
CA THR A 119 0.62 13.34 8.53
C THR A 119 0.83 13.20 7.03
N GLY A 120 2.07 12.96 6.59
CA GLY A 120 2.40 12.74 5.18
C GLY A 120 1.75 11.47 4.61
N ALA A 121 1.79 10.37 5.35
CA ALA A 121 1.14 9.13 4.95
C ALA A 121 -0.38 9.31 4.85
N HIS A 122 -1.00 9.98 5.80
CA HIS A 122 -2.44 10.27 5.77
C HIS A 122 -2.83 11.10 4.55
N ARG A 123 -2.05 12.13 4.21
CA ARG A 123 -2.29 12.92 2.99
C ARG A 123 -2.22 12.09 1.72
N LEU A 124 -1.25 11.18 1.62
CA LEU A 124 -1.11 10.27 0.50
C LEU A 124 -2.36 9.39 0.38
N TRP A 125 -2.81 8.78 1.47
CA TRP A 125 -4.00 7.95 1.50
C TRP A 125 -5.27 8.73 1.09
N MET A 126 -5.45 9.94 1.61
CA MET A 126 -6.59 10.80 1.24
C MET A 126 -6.54 11.22 -0.23
N GLY A 127 -5.37 11.46 -0.78
CA GLY A 127 -5.19 11.70 -2.21
C GLY A 127 -5.59 10.50 -3.07
N LEU A 128 -5.20 9.30 -2.68
CA LEU A 128 -5.58 8.06 -3.37
C LEU A 128 -7.07 7.76 -3.24
N ALA A 129 -7.69 8.10 -2.13
CA ALA A 129 -9.12 7.89 -1.90
C ALA A 129 -10.02 8.67 -2.87
N ARG A 130 -9.49 9.63 -3.62
CA ARG A 130 -10.21 10.31 -4.71
C ARG A 130 -10.40 9.43 -5.94
N HIS A 131 -9.57 8.38 -6.11
CA HIS A 131 -9.52 7.55 -7.30
C HIS A 131 -9.80 6.07 -7.02
N TYR A 132 -9.71 5.64 -5.77
CA TYR A 132 -9.92 4.26 -5.34
C TYR A 132 -10.90 4.23 -4.17
N GLU A 133 -11.69 3.17 -4.07
CA GLU A 133 -12.66 3.02 -3.00
C GLU A 133 -11.96 2.85 -1.66
N LEU A 134 -12.26 3.74 -0.72
CA LEU A 134 -11.76 3.75 0.66
C LEU A 134 -12.77 3.07 1.58
N GLY A 135 -12.28 2.20 2.43
CA GLY A 135 -13.02 1.63 3.54
C GLY A 135 -12.20 1.63 4.82
N HIS A 136 -12.89 1.33 5.92
CA HIS A 136 -12.27 1.11 7.22
C HIS A 136 -12.61 -0.28 7.71
N ALA A 137 -11.65 -0.95 8.32
CA ALA A 137 -11.81 -2.29 8.86
C ALA A 137 -11.19 -2.41 10.24
N ASP A 138 -11.83 -3.22 11.10
CA ASP A 138 -11.25 -3.70 12.35
C ASP A 138 -10.48 -5.01 12.06
N VAL A 139 -9.25 -5.11 12.55
CA VAL A 139 -8.35 -6.25 12.29
C VAL A 139 -8.04 -7.10 13.53
N ARG A 140 -8.74 -6.89 14.64
CA ARG A 140 -8.47 -7.64 15.86
C ARG A 140 -8.82 -9.13 15.74
N ARG A 141 -8.10 -9.98 16.47
CA ARG A 141 -8.33 -11.43 16.58
C ARG A 141 -8.29 -12.18 15.24
N LYS A 142 -7.45 -11.75 14.31
CA LYS A 142 -7.34 -12.37 12.99
C LYS A 142 -8.64 -12.30 12.15
N GLN A 143 -9.56 -11.42 12.52
CA GLN A 143 -10.84 -11.24 11.83
C GLN A 143 -10.90 -9.84 11.22
N LEU A 144 -11.43 -9.77 10.01
CA LEU A 144 -11.74 -8.51 9.36
C LEU A 144 -13.21 -8.18 9.55
N ARG A 145 -13.48 -6.95 10.02
CA ARG A 145 -14.84 -6.41 10.12
C ARG A 145 -14.90 -5.07 9.43
N TYR A 146 -15.82 -4.92 8.50
CA TYR A 146 -16.03 -3.66 7.81
C TYR A 146 -16.73 -2.64 8.71
N LEU A 147 -16.12 -1.48 8.87
CA LEU A 147 -16.61 -0.41 9.73
C LEU A 147 -17.34 0.70 8.96
N GLY A 148 -17.16 0.79 7.65
CA GLY A 148 -17.76 1.79 6.79
C GLY A 148 -16.77 2.55 5.92
N ALA A 149 -17.30 3.34 4.99
CA ALA A 149 -16.49 4.23 4.15
C ALA A 149 -15.94 5.42 4.97
N ALA A 150 -16.65 5.81 6.01
CA ALA A 150 -16.25 6.82 6.99
C ALA A 150 -16.54 6.30 8.40
N VAL A 151 -15.71 6.69 9.36
CA VAL A 151 -15.84 6.32 10.77
C VAL A 151 -15.70 7.56 11.64
N ARG A 152 -16.22 7.48 12.88
CA ARG A 152 -16.04 8.55 13.85
C ARG A 152 -14.56 8.68 14.24
N PRO A 153 -14.11 9.88 14.68
CA PRO A 153 -12.73 10.11 15.08
C PRO A 153 -12.21 9.15 16.14
N ASP A 154 -13.03 8.80 17.13
CA ASP A 154 -12.65 7.86 18.19
C ASP A 154 -12.42 6.43 17.66
N VAL A 155 -13.18 6.01 16.66
CA VAL A 155 -12.97 4.73 15.97
C VAL A 155 -11.71 4.77 15.11
N LEU A 156 -11.46 5.88 14.43
CA LEU A 156 -10.26 6.05 13.60
C LEU A 156 -8.97 6.01 14.43
N GLU A 157 -9.01 6.49 15.66
CA GLU A 157 -7.86 6.48 16.59
C GLU A 157 -7.61 5.11 17.25
N ASP A 158 -8.55 4.17 17.16
CA ASP A 158 -8.39 2.82 17.69
C ASP A 158 -7.24 2.09 16.95
N LEU A 159 -6.35 1.47 17.71
CA LEU A 159 -5.18 0.76 17.17
C LEU A 159 -5.53 -0.44 16.28
N HIS A 160 -6.73 -0.96 16.38
CA HIS A 160 -7.21 -2.07 15.55
C HIS A 160 -7.91 -1.61 14.26
N THR A 161 -8.19 -0.33 14.14
CA THR A 161 -8.79 0.24 12.92
C THR A 161 -7.72 0.48 11.86
N ARG A 162 -8.00 0.03 10.64
CA ARG A 162 -7.17 0.27 9.46
C ARG A 162 -8.01 0.91 8.37
N MET A 163 -7.44 1.87 7.66
CA MET A 163 -7.95 2.24 6.35
C MET A 163 -7.52 1.22 5.32
N PHE A 164 -8.35 0.98 4.32
CA PHE A 164 -7.96 0.19 3.15
C PHE A 164 -8.46 0.83 1.86
N LEU A 165 -7.74 0.56 0.79
CA LEU A 165 -8.09 0.96 -0.57
C LEU A 165 -8.23 -0.28 -1.43
N LEU A 166 -9.31 -0.35 -2.20
CA LEU A 166 -9.53 -1.43 -3.15
C LEU A 166 -8.77 -1.18 -4.45
N GLY A 167 -8.04 -2.18 -4.89
CA GLY A 167 -7.38 -2.17 -6.18
C GLY A 167 -8.38 -2.28 -7.34
N ARG A 168 -7.91 -1.94 -8.53
CA ARG A 168 -8.70 -2.00 -9.75
C ARG A 168 -9.29 -3.38 -9.98
N GLY A 169 -10.57 -3.41 -10.33
CA GLY A 169 -11.31 -4.65 -10.56
C GLY A 169 -12.04 -5.21 -9.34
N TRP A 170 -11.77 -4.68 -8.16
CA TRP A 170 -12.46 -5.09 -6.95
C TRP A 170 -13.70 -4.21 -6.69
N THR A 171 -14.81 -4.86 -6.37
CA THR A 171 -15.94 -4.23 -5.67
C THR A 171 -15.83 -4.56 -4.18
N LEU A 172 -16.43 -3.73 -3.32
CA LEU A 172 -16.46 -4.02 -1.88
C LEU A 172 -17.12 -5.37 -1.59
N ALA A 173 -18.23 -5.68 -2.28
CA ALA A 173 -18.94 -6.96 -2.09
C ALA A 173 -18.06 -8.15 -2.44
N ASP A 174 -17.34 -8.11 -3.56
CA ASP A 174 -16.43 -9.18 -3.97
C ASP A 174 -15.26 -9.30 -3.00
N TYR A 175 -14.74 -8.19 -2.54
CA TYR A 175 -13.62 -8.16 -1.59
C TYR A 175 -14.02 -8.75 -0.23
N MET A 176 -15.19 -8.38 0.28
CA MET A 176 -15.72 -8.94 1.52
C MET A 176 -15.91 -10.46 1.42
N ARG A 177 -16.45 -10.94 0.29
CA ARG A 177 -16.58 -12.40 0.06
C ARG A 177 -15.23 -13.11 0.01
N ALA A 178 -14.28 -12.59 -0.73
CA ALA A 178 -12.96 -13.19 -0.88
C ALA A 178 -12.22 -13.26 0.46
N THR A 179 -12.22 -12.18 1.23
CA THR A 179 -11.48 -12.05 2.49
C THR A 179 -12.19 -12.66 3.69
N GLY A 180 -13.50 -12.91 3.60
CA GLY A 180 -14.32 -13.26 4.77
C GLY A 180 -14.61 -12.08 5.69
N MET A 181 -14.44 -10.84 5.20
CA MET A 181 -14.76 -9.64 5.94
C MET A 181 -16.26 -9.58 6.24
N ALA A 182 -16.60 -9.45 7.52
CA ALA A 182 -17.98 -9.32 7.99
C ALA A 182 -18.34 -7.85 8.21
N LEU A 183 -19.64 -7.54 8.15
CA LEU A 183 -20.15 -6.24 8.59
C LEU A 183 -20.01 -6.13 10.11
N ALA A 184 -19.47 -5.01 10.60
CA ALA A 184 -19.54 -4.66 12.01
C ALA A 184 -20.98 -4.23 12.38
N GLU A 185 -21.36 -4.36 13.66
CA GLU A 185 -22.63 -3.82 14.14
C GLU A 185 -22.68 -2.31 13.89
N GLY A 186 -23.79 -1.84 13.27
CA GLY A 186 -24.00 -0.43 12.94
C GLY A 186 -23.30 0.06 11.65
N ALA A 187 -22.56 -0.79 10.95
CA ALA A 187 -22.03 -0.45 9.62
C ALA A 187 -23.16 -0.52 8.58
N VAL A 188 -23.32 0.57 7.81
CA VAL A 188 -24.30 0.64 6.72
C VAL A 188 -23.62 0.21 5.43
N SER A 189 -24.15 -0.83 4.78
CA SER A 189 -23.68 -1.19 3.45
C SER A 189 -24.18 -0.16 2.43
N GLN A 190 -23.38 0.11 1.39
CA GLN A 190 -23.83 1.01 0.29
C GLN A 190 -25.10 0.51 -0.41
N GLN A 191 -25.46 -0.75 -0.27
CA GLN A 191 -26.71 -1.31 -0.82
C GLN A 191 -27.97 -0.80 -0.08
N ASP A 192 -27.81 -0.37 1.17
CA ASP A 192 -28.92 0.16 1.96
C ASP A 192 -29.21 1.64 1.67
N LEU A 193 -28.27 2.36 1.08
CA LEU A 193 -28.44 3.77 0.70
C LEU A 193 -29.17 3.95 -0.64
N GLY A 194 -29.33 2.88 -1.42
CA GLY A 194 -30.04 2.90 -2.71
C GLY A 194 -31.53 2.54 -2.63
N LYS A 195 -32.05 2.24 -1.46
CA LYS A 195 -33.46 1.94 -1.23
C LYS A 195 -34.08 2.96 -0.29
N SER A 196 -34.27 4.18 -0.78
CA SER A 196 -35.26 5.10 -0.20
C SER A 196 -36.52 5.03 -1.04
N PRO A 197 -37.69 5.02 -0.39
CA PRO A 197 -38.97 4.86 -1.05
C PRO A 197 -39.34 6.01 -1.98
#